data_20f1853e965991f6bc7cda8de7f60db1
#
_entry.id   20f1853e965991f6bc7cda8de7f60db1
#
_cell.length_a   1.000
_cell.length_b   1.000
_cell.length_c   1.000
_cell.angle_alpha   90.00
_cell.angle_beta   90.00
_cell.angle_gamma   90.00
#
_symmetry.space_group_name_H-M   'P 1'
#
loop_
_entity.id
_entity.type
_entity.pdbx_description
1 polymer ?
#
loop_
_entity_poly.entity_id
_entity_poly.type
_entity_poly.pdbx_seq_one_letter_code
_entity_poly.pdbx_strand_id
1 'polypeptide(L)'
;QKYADRNPVILGTGLFTATFAPAACLGVGTFKSPLNGGVCHVPLTWQSGVELKLTGFDFVVMLGSSAKPVRLWLHDGLADVEDSADVWRKSTWETVDAIRQTYGDDQVQVICIGPAGESKSALAQVSESYWGSKDKAALGKVFGEKNVKAVALRGLGMLEVADGFFDRCTGLMKEITGGTLKDRRGLKETIASLPQDQLSRDSLDSITHRNNACYNCFYACNTFVKYREPANTMAMSGVDEPGCMVTDLSGLLSFGFLGADAAAALEQCFRLGLEPSGAAQLVKAQGAKDLPSATEKLSALAKSAGGVKDAGLAHFFGVSPWPLKLSLEIGLVQAAGVFSNAVPPMPVVASWDAFGVKGSAADKAAWWMKRQALAYILGICPIFALTAPELSEQKLAELVNCSLGCEDFPADRLDKLAADTIRQTLKAGGPQGEVHASL
;
A
#
# COMPACT_ATOMS: atom_id res chain seq x y z
N GLN A 1 -0.85 -12.32 28.64
CA GLN A 1 -0.20 -11.30 27.79
C GLN A 1 -1.19 -10.86 26.72
N LYS A 2 -1.43 -9.55 26.56
CA LYS A 2 -2.33 -9.02 25.54
C LYS A 2 -1.84 -9.42 24.13
N TYR A 3 -2.76 -9.58 23.17
CA TYR A 3 -2.41 -9.93 21.79
C TYR A 3 -1.41 -8.93 21.17
N ALA A 4 -1.61 -7.63 21.43
CA ALA A 4 -0.73 -6.56 20.98
C ALA A 4 0.73 -6.72 21.47
N ASP A 5 0.93 -7.21 22.70
CA ASP A 5 2.27 -7.38 23.25
C ASP A 5 3.06 -8.49 22.56
N ARG A 6 2.34 -9.49 22.02
CA ARG A 6 2.93 -10.67 21.37
C ARG A 6 2.97 -10.56 19.84
N ASN A 7 2.38 -9.51 19.26
CA ASN A 7 2.36 -9.26 17.83
C ASN A 7 3.42 -8.23 17.46
N PRO A 8 4.65 -8.64 17.08
CA PRO A 8 5.62 -7.70 16.58
C PRO A 8 5.12 -7.04 15.30
N VAL A 9 5.43 -5.76 15.13
CA VAL A 9 5.28 -5.06 13.86
C VAL A 9 6.67 -4.74 13.35
N ILE A 10 6.98 -5.18 12.14
CA ILE A 10 8.25 -4.94 11.48
C ILE A 10 7.99 -4.00 10.32
N LEU A 11 8.60 -2.82 10.35
CA LEU A 11 8.69 -1.92 9.20
C LEU A 11 10.05 -2.15 8.56
N GLY A 12 10.09 -2.50 7.30
CA GLY A 12 11.33 -2.83 6.61
C GLY A 12 11.40 -2.27 5.20
N THR A 13 12.58 -2.33 4.62
CA THR A 13 12.87 -1.91 3.23
C THR A 13 13.52 -3.07 2.48
N GLY A 14 13.43 -3.04 1.15
CA GLY A 14 14.13 -4.01 0.31
C GLY A 14 15.52 -3.52 -0.13
N LEU A 15 16.22 -4.40 -0.83
CA LEU A 15 17.59 -4.13 -1.30
C LEU A 15 17.69 -2.85 -2.13
N PHE A 16 16.76 -2.64 -3.05
CA PHE A 16 16.79 -1.50 -3.96
C PHE A 16 16.02 -0.27 -3.47
N THR A 17 15.32 -0.36 -2.34
CA THR A 17 14.52 0.77 -1.83
C THR A 17 15.38 2.03 -1.78
N ALA A 18 14.87 3.13 -2.32
CA ALA A 18 15.50 4.44 -2.45
C ALA A 18 16.68 4.52 -3.43
N THR A 19 17.04 3.43 -4.14
CA THR A 19 18.04 3.46 -5.21
C THR A 19 17.45 3.92 -6.54
N PHE A 20 18.28 3.94 -7.60
CA PHE A 20 17.83 4.23 -8.97
C PHE A 20 17.16 3.05 -9.67
N ALA A 21 16.97 1.91 -9.05
CA ALA A 21 16.24 0.82 -9.66
C ALA A 21 14.79 1.23 -9.97
N PRO A 22 14.17 0.71 -11.06
CA PRO A 22 12.81 1.07 -11.44
C PRO A 22 11.80 0.78 -10.34
N ALA A 23 10.99 1.79 -10.00
CA ALA A 23 9.95 1.71 -8.96
C ALA A 23 10.46 1.27 -7.56
N ALA A 24 11.69 1.63 -7.21
CA ALA A 24 12.37 1.30 -5.95
C ALA A 24 11.86 2.13 -4.76
N CYS A 25 10.54 2.15 -4.57
CA CYS A 25 9.87 2.97 -3.55
C CYS A 25 9.33 2.18 -2.37
N LEU A 26 9.46 0.85 -2.37
CA LEU A 26 8.71 0.00 -1.48
C LEU A 26 9.38 -0.17 -0.11
N GLY A 27 8.61 0.18 0.93
CA GLY A 27 8.76 -0.35 2.28
C GLY A 27 7.70 -1.40 2.57
N VAL A 28 7.83 -2.14 3.65
CA VAL A 28 6.95 -3.24 4.01
C VAL A 28 6.63 -3.22 5.50
N GLY A 29 5.35 -3.22 5.83
CA GLY A 29 4.86 -3.51 7.19
C GLY A 29 4.54 -5.00 7.33
N THR A 30 5.25 -5.72 8.18
CA THR A 30 5.01 -7.14 8.45
C THR A 30 4.51 -7.34 9.88
N PHE A 31 3.41 -8.05 10.03
CA PHE A 31 2.77 -8.30 11.32
C PHE A 31 1.79 -9.47 11.23
N LYS A 32 1.25 -9.89 12.38
CA LYS A 32 0.16 -10.86 12.41
C LYS A 32 -1.17 -10.14 12.32
N SER A 33 -1.90 -10.32 11.20
CA SER A 33 -3.17 -9.64 10.98
C SER A 33 -4.26 -10.11 11.95
N PRO A 34 -4.98 -9.19 12.59
CA PRO A 34 -6.12 -9.54 13.43
C PRO A 34 -7.34 -10.02 12.63
N LEU A 35 -7.34 -9.90 11.31
CA LEU A 35 -8.45 -10.30 10.46
C LEU A 35 -8.47 -11.80 10.17
N ASN A 36 -7.30 -12.40 9.94
CA ASN A 36 -7.18 -13.82 9.62
C ASN A 36 -6.26 -14.60 10.57
N GLY A 37 -5.55 -13.91 11.47
CA GLY A 37 -4.60 -14.53 12.39
C GLY A 37 -3.28 -14.97 11.76
N GLY A 38 -3.07 -14.71 10.46
CA GLY A 38 -1.85 -15.03 9.73
C GLY A 38 -0.84 -13.89 9.71
N VAL A 39 0.41 -14.21 9.40
CA VAL A 39 1.42 -13.20 9.07
C VAL A 39 1.08 -12.59 7.72
N CYS A 40 1.08 -11.27 7.66
CA CYS A 40 0.74 -10.50 6.48
C CYS A 40 1.76 -9.40 6.21
N HIS A 41 1.93 -9.08 4.94
CA HIS A 41 2.81 -8.02 4.45
C HIS A 41 1.98 -6.91 3.81
N VAL A 42 2.12 -5.69 4.32
CA VAL A 42 1.48 -4.47 3.83
C VAL A 42 2.51 -3.63 3.09
N PRO A 43 2.29 -3.27 1.82
CA PRO A 43 3.21 -2.40 1.12
C PRO A 43 3.08 -0.96 1.65
N LEU A 44 4.21 -0.37 1.97
CA LEU A 44 4.38 1.05 2.26
C LEU A 44 5.00 1.69 1.01
N THR A 45 4.26 2.57 0.39
CA THR A 45 4.58 3.15 -0.92
C THR A 45 4.90 4.64 -0.83
N TRP A 46 4.66 5.40 -1.88
CA TRP A 46 4.95 6.84 -1.93
C TRP A 46 6.40 7.15 -1.60
N GLN A 47 6.61 7.85 -0.52
CA GLN A 47 7.90 8.22 0.02
C GLN A 47 8.21 7.51 1.35
N SER A 48 7.24 6.81 1.96
CA SER A 48 7.43 6.20 3.29
C SER A 48 8.52 5.15 3.31
N GLY A 49 8.56 4.25 2.31
CA GLY A 49 9.62 3.25 2.19
C GLY A 49 10.99 3.87 1.91
N VAL A 50 11.02 4.87 1.04
CA VAL A 50 12.23 5.62 0.69
C VAL A 50 12.80 6.31 1.92
N GLU A 51 11.95 7.05 2.62
CA GLU A 51 12.39 7.81 3.80
C GLU A 51 12.84 6.89 4.92
N LEU A 52 12.15 5.75 5.14
CA LEU A 52 12.59 4.73 6.10
C LEU A 52 14.03 4.27 5.80
N LYS A 53 14.35 4.02 4.53
CA LYS A 53 15.72 3.62 4.13
C LYS A 53 16.73 4.74 4.40
N LEU A 54 16.37 5.98 4.09
CA LEU A 54 17.24 7.14 4.26
C LEU A 54 17.46 7.50 5.74
N THR A 55 16.57 7.06 6.67
CA THR A 55 16.83 7.20 8.11
C THR A 55 18.02 6.36 8.59
N GLY A 56 18.55 5.47 7.77
CA GLY A 56 19.67 4.57 8.12
C GLY A 56 19.23 3.21 8.63
N PHE A 57 17.94 2.90 8.64
CA PHE A 57 17.43 1.60 9.06
C PHE A 57 16.96 0.76 7.87
N ASP A 58 17.42 -0.48 7.79
CA ASP A 58 16.86 -1.48 6.88
C ASP A 58 15.53 -2.02 7.38
N PHE A 59 15.39 -2.13 8.71
CA PHE A 59 14.14 -2.50 9.36
C PHE A 59 14.09 -2.02 10.82
N VAL A 60 12.88 -1.81 11.30
CA VAL A 60 12.57 -1.45 12.69
C VAL A 60 11.55 -2.43 13.23
N VAL A 61 11.78 -2.97 14.42
CA VAL A 61 10.89 -3.94 15.06
C VAL A 61 10.23 -3.31 16.28
N MET A 62 8.91 -3.15 16.24
CA MET A 62 8.11 -2.65 17.35
C MET A 62 7.57 -3.83 18.17
N LEU A 63 8.11 -4.00 19.38
CA LEU A 63 7.69 -5.02 20.34
C LEU A 63 6.86 -4.40 21.47
N GLY A 64 6.00 -5.21 22.06
CA GLY A 64 5.17 -4.76 23.19
C GLY A 64 4.09 -3.75 22.81
N SER A 65 3.63 -3.01 23.80
CA SER A 65 2.67 -1.91 23.67
C SER A 65 2.97 -0.83 24.70
N SER A 66 2.65 0.42 24.39
CA SER A 66 2.80 1.54 25.32
C SER A 66 1.57 1.69 26.22
N ALA A 67 1.75 2.16 27.44
CA ALA A 67 0.63 2.52 28.33
C ALA A 67 -0.05 3.83 27.92
N LYS A 68 0.66 4.70 27.19
CA LYS A 68 0.21 6.00 26.71
C LYS A 68 0.37 6.07 25.18
N PRO A 69 -0.35 6.97 24.50
CA PRO A 69 -0.09 7.24 23.09
C PRO A 69 1.34 7.69 22.85
N VAL A 70 2.00 7.05 21.88
CA VAL A 70 3.38 7.38 21.50
C VAL A 70 3.49 7.50 19.98
N ARG A 71 4.50 8.24 19.53
CA ARG A 71 5.03 8.20 18.18
C ARG A 71 6.49 7.78 18.19
N LEU A 72 6.91 7.13 17.11
CA LEU A 72 8.32 6.88 16.87
C LEU A 72 8.84 7.99 15.96
N TRP A 73 9.99 8.53 16.30
CA TRP A 73 10.75 9.44 15.45
C TRP A 73 12.02 8.72 14.99
N LEU A 74 12.09 8.43 13.69
CA LEU A 74 13.23 7.74 13.08
C LEU A 74 13.97 8.73 12.19
N HIS A 75 15.22 8.99 12.49
CA HIS A 75 16.05 9.96 11.78
C HIS A 75 17.53 9.66 11.95
N ASP A 76 18.29 9.78 10.88
CA ASP A 76 19.77 9.77 10.90
C ASP A 76 20.41 8.68 11.77
N GLY A 77 19.87 7.46 11.74
CA GLY A 77 20.33 6.32 12.53
C GLY A 77 19.82 6.30 13.97
N LEU A 78 18.96 7.24 14.36
CA LEU A 78 18.36 7.33 15.69
C LEU A 78 16.88 6.93 15.67
N ALA A 79 16.42 6.38 16.78
CA ALA A 79 15.03 5.97 16.96
C ALA A 79 14.53 6.40 18.34
N ASP A 80 13.70 7.42 18.38
CA ASP A 80 13.12 7.98 19.59
C ASP A 80 11.66 7.57 19.75
N VAL A 81 11.24 7.36 21.00
CA VAL A 81 9.85 7.12 21.38
C VAL A 81 9.35 8.35 22.14
N GLU A 82 8.44 9.08 21.53
CA GLU A 82 7.93 10.33 22.05
C GLU A 82 6.47 10.23 22.46
N ASP A 83 6.03 11.09 23.38
CA ASP A 83 4.61 11.25 23.74
C ASP A 83 3.82 11.75 22.52
N SER A 84 2.61 11.25 22.33
CA SER A 84 1.75 11.59 21.21
C SER A 84 0.32 11.98 21.66
N ALA A 85 0.17 12.38 22.91
CA ALA A 85 -1.13 12.82 23.46
C ALA A 85 -1.68 14.07 22.74
N ASP A 86 -0.78 14.91 22.24
CA ASP A 86 -1.06 16.13 21.49
C ASP A 86 -1.78 15.90 20.15
N VAL A 87 -1.55 14.74 19.54
CA VAL A 87 -2.14 14.35 18.25
C VAL A 87 -3.12 13.18 18.36
N TRP A 88 -3.32 12.62 19.56
CA TRP A 88 -4.34 11.61 19.79
C TRP A 88 -5.74 12.19 19.60
N ARG A 89 -6.63 11.47 18.94
CA ARG A 89 -7.98 11.88 18.50
C ARG A 89 -8.04 12.83 17.29
N LYS A 90 -6.89 13.23 16.76
CA LYS A 90 -6.83 13.99 15.50
C LYS A 90 -6.98 13.03 14.30
N SER A 91 -7.49 13.58 13.21
CA SER A 91 -7.47 12.90 11.90
C SER A 91 -6.04 12.61 11.46
N THR A 92 -5.88 11.75 10.45
CA THR A 92 -4.56 11.47 9.88
C THR A 92 -3.90 12.74 9.35
N TRP A 93 -4.65 13.61 8.69
CA TRP A 93 -4.13 14.88 8.12
C TRP A 93 -3.66 15.83 9.20
N GLU A 94 -4.52 16.12 10.20
CA GLU A 94 -4.12 16.97 11.34
C GLU A 94 -2.93 16.38 12.12
N THR A 95 -2.78 15.06 12.12
CA THR A 95 -1.63 14.38 12.73
C THR A 95 -0.36 14.67 11.94
N VAL A 96 -0.42 14.57 10.61
CA VAL A 96 0.73 14.87 9.73
C VAL A 96 1.17 16.30 9.88
N ASP A 97 0.21 17.26 9.84
CA ASP A 97 0.49 18.69 9.99
C ASP A 97 1.18 19.02 11.32
N ALA A 98 0.62 18.48 12.41
CA ALA A 98 1.18 18.71 13.75
C ALA A 98 2.59 18.12 13.90
N ILE A 99 2.84 16.93 13.35
CA ILE A 99 4.16 16.28 13.39
C ILE A 99 5.17 17.08 12.57
N ARG A 100 4.82 17.50 11.34
CA ARG A 100 5.68 18.32 10.50
C ARG A 100 5.99 19.67 11.15
N GLN A 101 4.99 20.28 11.76
CA GLN A 101 5.18 21.53 12.53
C GLN A 101 6.12 21.30 13.73
N THR A 102 5.98 20.19 14.44
CA THR A 102 6.84 19.85 15.60
C THR A 102 8.30 19.76 15.20
N TYR A 103 8.61 19.12 14.06
CA TYR A 103 9.99 18.96 13.59
C TYR A 103 10.47 20.11 12.69
N GLY A 104 9.58 21.03 12.28
CA GLY A 104 9.90 22.18 11.41
C GLY A 104 10.33 21.76 10.00
N ASP A 105 9.88 20.59 9.51
CA ASP A 105 10.26 20.06 8.21
C ASP A 105 9.05 19.42 7.50
N ASP A 106 8.63 20.03 6.39
CA ASP A 106 7.52 19.55 5.54
C ASP A 106 7.85 18.27 4.79
N GLN A 107 9.12 17.86 4.73
CA GLN A 107 9.56 16.63 4.08
C GLN A 107 9.39 15.39 4.97
N VAL A 108 9.14 15.56 6.27
CA VAL A 108 8.88 14.45 7.19
C VAL A 108 7.74 13.59 6.65
N GLN A 109 8.02 12.31 6.42
CA GLN A 109 7.00 11.33 6.07
C GLN A 109 6.40 10.74 7.34
N VAL A 110 5.09 10.57 7.33
CA VAL A 110 4.38 10.12 8.52
C VAL A 110 3.49 8.93 8.18
N ILE A 111 3.77 7.80 8.82
CA ILE A 111 2.87 6.64 8.81
C ILE A 111 2.03 6.76 10.08
N CYS A 112 0.74 7.02 9.98
CA CYS A 112 -0.09 7.27 11.15
C CYS A 112 -1.45 6.57 11.10
N ILE A 113 -2.10 6.52 12.25
CA ILE A 113 -3.49 6.08 12.38
C ILE A 113 -4.40 7.28 12.64
N GLY A 114 -5.62 7.17 12.12
CA GLY A 114 -6.72 8.07 12.44
C GLY A 114 -7.59 7.53 13.58
N PRO A 115 -8.75 8.16 13.82
CA PRO A 115 -9.73 7.75 14.83
C PRO A 115 -10.13 6.28 14.76
N ALA A 116 -10.17 5.68 13.57
CA ALA A 116 -10.48 4.26 13.39
C ALA A 116 -9.42 3.34 14.02
N GLY A 117 -8.14 3.68 13.89
CA GLY A 117 -7.05 2.93 14.52
C GLY A 117 -7.09 3.07 16.04
N GLU A 118 -7.28 4.28 16.54
CA GLU A 118 -7.40 4.55 17.97
C GLU A 118 -8.57 3.79 18.61
N SER A 119 -9.68 3.67 17.89
CA SER A 119 -10.85 2.88 18.29
C SER A 119 -10.68 1.38 18.06
N LYS A 120 -9.57 0.95 17.47
CA LYS A 120 -9.26 -0.46 17.16
C LYS A 120 -10.28 -1.09 16.21
N SER A 121 -10.80 -0.31 15.27
CA SER A 121 -11.71 -0.81 14.23
C SER A 121 -11.02 -1.88 13.39
N ALA A 122 -11.77 -2.91 12.99
CA ALA A 122 -11.29 -3.93 12.08
C ALA A 122 -10.98 -3.38 10.65
N LEU A 123 -11.55 -2.22 10.32
CA LEU A 123 -11.28 -1.51 9.06
C LEU A 123 -10.19 -0.44 9.20
N ALA A 124 -9.52 -0.37 10.35
CA ALA A 124 -8.49 0.62 10.54
C ALA A 124 -7.27 0.32 9.66
N GLN A 125 -6.91 1.27 8.83
CA GLN A 125 -5.65 1.28 8.06
C GLN A 125 -4.66 2.29 8.65
N VAL A 126 -3.37 2.07 8.38
CA VAL A 126 -2.39 3.15 8.48
C VAL A 126 -2.54 4.10 7.30
N SER A 127 -2.18 5.36 7.48
CA SER A 127 -2.09 6.34 6.39
C SER A 127 -0.63 6.68 6.14
N GLU A 128 -0.25 6.82 4.89
CA GLU A 128 1.06 7.30 4.46
C GLU A 128 0.94 8.79 4.14
N SER A 129 1.32 9.61 5.10
CA SER A 129 1.06 11.06 5.09
C SER A 129 -0.44 11.33 4.85
N TYR A 130 -0.81 12.12 3.84
CA TYR A 130 -2.21 12.48 3.57
C TYR A 130 -2.97 11.47 2.70
N TRP A 131 -2.30 10.45 2.15
CA TRP A 131 -2.79 9.76 0.95
C TRP A 131 -3.49 8.43 1.21
N GLY A 132 -3.69 8.06 2.46
CA GLY A 132 -4.11 6.71 2.79
C GLY A 132 -2.99 5.71 2.52
N SER A 133 -3.32 4.43 2.45
CA SER A 133 -2.34 3.38 2.18
C SER A 133 -2.96 2.20 1.43
N LYS A 134 -2.17 1.16 1.25
CA LYS A 134 -2.61 -0.14 0.73
C LYS A 134 -2.82 -1.17 1.85
N ASP A 135 -3.00 -0.70 3.08
CA ASP A 135 -3.30 -1.55 4.24
C ASP A 135 -4.74 -2.08 4.18
N LYS A 136 -4.87 -3.32 3.76
CA LYS A 136 -6.12 -4.10 3.81
C LYS A 136 -6.07 -5.22 4.86
N ALA A 137 -5.06 -5.20 5.73
CA ALA A 137 -4.78 -6.22 6.72
C ALA A 137 -4.97 -5.75 8.16
N ALA A 138 -5.47 -4.52 8.34
CA ALA A 138 -5.70 -3.87 9.63
C ALA A 138 -4.40 -3.63 10.45
N LEU A 139 -3.31 -3.22 9.78
CA LEU A 139 -2.11 -2.73 10.48
C LEU A 139 -2.45 -1.52 11.34
N GLY A 140 -3.35 -0.63 10.86
CA GLY A 140 -3.84 0.51 11.65
C GLY A 140 -4.49 0.12 12.97
N LYS A 141 -5.23 -1.00 13.02
CA LYS A 141 -5.76 -1.57 14.26
C LYS A 141 -4.63 -2.00 15.20
N VAL A 142 -3.60 -2.68 14.68
CA VAL A 142 -2.47 -3.14 15.49
C VAL A 142 -1.69 -1.97 16.07
N PHE A 143 -1.51 -0.88 15.31
CA PHE A 143 -0.95 0.37 15.84
C PHE A 143 -1.79 0.91 17.01
N GLY A 144 -3.10 0.96 16.87
CA GLY A 144 -4.01 1.38 17.94
C GLY A 144 -3.95 0.46 19.17
N GLU A 145 -3.83 -0.85 18.99
CA GLU A 145 -3.66 -1.82 20.08
C GLU A 145 -2.34 -1.64 20.83
N LYS A 146 -1.30 -1.17 20.14
CA LYS A 146 0.02 -0.85 20.72
C LYS A 146 0.09 0.57 21.30
N ASN A 147 -0.94 1.39 21.16
CA ASN A 147 -0.95 2.82 21.43
C ASN A 147 0.12 3.60 20.63
N VAL A 148 0.44 3.15 19.43
CA VAL A 148 1.32 3.86 18.48
C VAL A 148 0.45 4.73 17.59
N LYS A 149 0.57 6.05 17.71
CA LYS A 149 -0.16 7.02 16.87
C LYS A 149 0.48 7.16 15.51
N ALA A 150 1.81 7.24 15.48
CA ALA A 150 2.55 7.51 14.26
C ALA A 150 3.98 6.97 14.30
N VAL A 151 4.54 6.78 13.13
CA VAL A 151 5.97 6.68 12.86
C VAL A 151 6.34 7.83 11.93
N ALA A 152 7.11 8.77 12.42
CA ALA A 152 7.64 9.89 11.67
C ALA A 152 9.04 9.53 11.15
N LEU A 153 9.31 9.85 9.90
CA LEU A 153 10.49 9.42 9.16
C LEU A 153 11.16 10.62 8.50
N ARG A 154 12.45 10.80 8.75
CA ARG A 154 13.26 11.79 8.05
C ARG A 154 14.72 11.37 8.09
N GLY A 155 15.35 11.23 6.94
CA GLY A 155 16.74 10.84 6.88
C GLY A 155 17.49 11.53 5.74
N LEU A 156 18.76 11.78 5.96
CA LEU A 156 19.70 12.30 4.98
C LEU A 156 20.74 11.25 4.60
N GLY A 157 20.45 9.97 4.89
CA GLY A 157 21.34 8.85 4.61
C GLY A 157 21.67 8.75 3.13
N MET A 158 22.94 8.43 2.85
CA MET A 158 23.41 8.14 1.50
C MET A 158 23.32 6.64 1.25
N LEU A 159 22.97 6.27 0.04
CA LEU A 159 22.98 4.88 -0.42
C LEU A 159 24.18 4.66 -1.29
N GLU A 160 24.97 3.66 -0.94
CA GLU A 160 26.10 3.22 -1.76
C GLU A 160 25.66 2.10 -2.70
N VAL A 161 26.00 2.23 -3.96
CA VAL A 161 25.81 1.21 -5.00
C VAL A 161 27.12 1.12 -5.79
N ALA A 162 27.41 -0.08 -6.31
CA ALA A 162 28.63 -0.26 -7.10
C ALA A 162 28.58 0.48 -8.45
N ASP A 163 29.74 0.68 -9.03
CA ASP A 163 29.90 1.34 -10.34
C ASP A 163 29.06 0.66 -11.42
N GLY A 164 28.47 1.46 -12.32
CA GLY A 164 27.63 0.98 -13.41
C GLY A 164 26.18 0.66 -13.05
N PHE A 165 25.80 0.64 -11.78
CA PHE A 165 24.42 0.39 -11.36
C PHE A 165 23.44 1.41 -11.96
N PHE A 166 23.78 2.69 -11.96
CA PHE A 166 22.96 3.75 -12.54
C PHE A 166 22.71 3.53 -14.04
N ASP A 167 23.75 3.19 -14.80
CA ASP A 167 23.63 2.95 -16.24
C ASP A 167 22.77 1.74 -16.55
N ARG A 168 22.91 0.67 -15.76
CA ARG A 168 22.08 -0.52 -15.88
C ARG A 168 20.61 -0.21 -15.59
N CYS A 169 20.32 0.53 -14.53
CA CYS A 169 18.97 0.99 -14.21
C CYS A 169 18.39 1.85 -15.33
N THR A 170 19.16 2.82 -15.84
CA THR A 170 18.72 3.72 -16.91
C THR A 170 18.42 2.94 -18.21
N GLY A 171 19.23 1.95 -18.55
CA GLY A 171 19.01 1.07 -19.69
C GLY A 171 17.70 0.29 -19.57
N LEU A 172 17.47 -0.33 -18.42
CA LEU A 172 16.24 -1.07 -18.13
C LEU A 172 15.01 -0.17 -18.12
N MET A 173 15.13 1.03 -17.58
CA MET A 173 14.06 2.03 -17.59
C MET A 173 13.64 2.42 -19.01
N LYS A 174 14.59 2.65 -19.90
CA LYS A 174 14.32 2.95 -21.33
C LYS A 174 13.61 1.79 -22.01
N GLU A 175 14.00 0.56 -21.72
CA GLU A 175 13.35 -0.64 -22.26
C GLU A 175 11.90 -0.74 -21.80
N ILE A 176 11.63 -0.61 -20.50
CA ILE A 176 10.28 -0.69 -19.92
C ILE A 176 9.37 0.43 -20.45
N THR A 177 9.87 1.66 -20.50
CA THR A 177 9.09 2.81 -20.98
C THR A 177 8.89 2.81 -22.50
N GLY A 178 9.78 2.21 -23.26
CA GLY A 178 9.63 1.96 -24.70
C GLY A 178 8.82 0.71 -25.03
N GLY A 179 8.64 -0.19 -24.07
CA GLY A 179 7.96 -1.48 -24.19
C GLY A 179 6.53 -1.45 -23.63
N THR A 180 6.26 -2.32 -22.68
CA THR A 180 4.90 -2.56 -22.14
C THR A 180 4.26 -1.32 -21.51
N LEU A 181 5.04 -0.40 -20.94
CA LEU A 181 4.52 0.82 -20.31
C LEU A 181 4.45 2.04 -21.25
N LYS A 182 4.77 1.89 -22.52
CA LYS A 182 4.81 3.00 -23.48
C LYS A 182 3.52 3.85 -23.52
N ASP A 183 2.36 3.20 -23.46
CA ASP A 183 1.06 3.84 -23.60
C ASP A 183 0.19 3.70 -22.34
N ARG A 184 0.75 3.22 -21.22
CA ARG A 184 0.00 2.95 -19.97
C ARG A 184 0.20 4.07 -18.95
N ARG A 185 -0.87 4.79 -18.64
CA ARG A 185 -0.84 5.93 -17.71
C ARG A 185 -2.10 6.00 -16.84
N GLY A 186 -2.03 5.37 -15.66
CA GLY A 186 -2.92 5.71 -14.55
C GLY A 186 -4.39 5.33 -14.67
N LEU A 187 -5.21 6.11 -14.01
CA LEU A 187 -6.65 5.90 -13.83
C LEU A 187 -7.41 5.88 -15.16
N LYS A 188 -7.02 6.71 -16.10
CA LYS A 188 -7.72 6.89 -17.39
C LYS A 188 -7.81 5.61 -18.21
N GLU A 189 -6.76 4.83 -18.25
CA GLU A 189 -6.73 3.55 -18.99
C GLU A 189 -7.50 2.47 -18.26
N THR A 190 -7.44 2.48 -16.93
CA THR A 190 -8.23 1.58 -16.12
C THR A 190 -9.71 1.80 -16.35
N ILE A 191 -10.16 3.06 -16.33
CA ILE A 191 -11.55 3.44 -16.63
C ILE A 191 -11.95 3.00 -18.02
N ALA A 192 -11.07 3.13 -19.02
CA ALA A 192 -11.35 2.70 -20.39
C ALA A 192 -11.56 1.18 -20.53
N SER A 193 -11.04 0.39 -19.60
CA SER A 193 -11.19 -1.07 -19.57
C SER A 193 -12.44 -1.56 -18.82
N LEU A 194 -13.18 -0.67 -18.14
CA LEU A 194 -14.35 -1.01 -17.35
C LEU A 194 -15.63 -1.10 -18.19
N PRO A 195 -16.61 -1.94 -17.80
CA PRO A 195 -17.93 -1.93 -18.40
C PRO A 195 -18.55 -0.53 -18.30
N GLN A 196 -19.01 -0.01 -19.42
CA GLN A 196 -19.47 1.38 -19.57
C GLN A 196 -20.72 1.74 -18.74
N ASP A 197 -21.46 0.76 -18.30
CA ASP A 197 -22.67 0.90 -17.48
C ASP A 197 -22.40 1.17 -16.00
N GLN A 198 -21.15 0.99 -15.55
CA GLN A 198 -20.80 1.12 -14.14
C GLN A 198 -20.13 2.46 -13.77
N LEU A 199 -19.65 3.20 -14.76
CA LEU A 199 -18.95 4.46 -14.57
C LEU A 199 -19.19 5.41 -15.71
N SER A 200 -19.78 6.54 -15.42
CA SER A 200 -19.68 7.67 -16.33
C SER A 200 -18.20 8.10 -16.39
N ARG A 201 -17.53 7.84 -17.50
CA ARG A 201 -16.17 8.30 -17.79
C ARG A 201 -16.06 9.81 -17.55
N ASP A 202 -17.08 10.55 -17.96
CA ASP A 202 -17.16 11.99 -17.81
C ASP A 202 -17.18 12.42 -16.35
N SER A 203 -17.79 11.62 -15.46
CA SER A 203 -17.85 11.89 -14.01
C SER A 203 -16.47 11.81 -13.35
N LEU A 204 -15.60 10.93 -13.79
CA LEU A 204 -14.24 10.80 -13.26
C LEU A 204 -13.26 11.75 -13.95
N ASP A 205 -13.40 11.95 -15.26
CA ASP A 205 -12.58 12.91 -16.01
C ASP A 205 -12.79 14.33 -15.45
N SER A 206 -14.01 14.67 -15.02
CA SER A 206 -14.34 16.00 -14.47
C SER A 206 -13.62 16.32 -13.14
N ILE A 207 -13.27 15.32 -12.35
CA ILE A 207 -12.59 15.50 -11.06
C ILE A 207 -11.10 15.15 -11.11
N THR A 208 -10.63 14.49 -12.17
CA THR A 208 -9.23 14.11 -12.34
C THR A 208 -8.36 15.36 -12.55
N HIS A 209 -7.42 15.59 -11.65
CA HIS A 209 -6.51 16.73 -11.72
C HIS A 209 -5.14 16.33 -12.31
N ARG A 210 -4.49 15.33 -11.72
CA ARG A 210 -3.19 14.83 -12.19
C ARG A 210 -2.95 13.38 -11.82
N ASN A 211 -2.14 12.70 -12.63
CA ASN A 211 -1.62 11.39 -12.28
C ASN A 211 -0.32 11.55 -11.49
N ASN A 212 -0.14 10.72 -10.47
CA ASN A 212 1.03 10.74 -9.59
C ASN A 212 1.69 9.36 -9.55
N ALA A 213 3.01 9.38 -9.52
CA ALA A 213 3.84 8.19 -9.36
C ALA A 213 4.57 8.23 -8.02
N CYS A 214 4.92 7.06 -7.51
CA CYS A 214 5.83 6.91 -6.37
C CYS A 214 7.28 7.18 -6.83
N TYR A 215 8.20 7.20 -5.87
CA TYR A 215 9.62 7.41 -6.15
C TYR A 215 10.14 6.48 -7.26
N ASN A 216 10.83 7.07 -8.22
CA ASN A 216 11.44 6.40 -9.38
C ASN A 216 10.52 5.44 -10.15
N CYS A 217 9.21 5.71 -10.17
CA CYS A 217 8.21 4.90 -10.85
C CYS A 217 7.69 5.61 -12.10
N PHE A 218 7.67 4.91 -13.23
CA PHE A 218 7.13 5.43 -14.51
C PHE A 218 5.66 5.12 -14.70
N TYR A 219 5.11 4.24 -13.86
CA TYR A 219 3.71 3.88 -13.89
C TYR A 219 2.93 4.73 -12.88
N ALA A 220 2.41 5.85 -13.34
CA ALA A 220 1.62 6.77 -12.51
C ALA A 220 0.24 6.18 -12.21
N CYS A 221 0.20 5.13 -11.38
CA CYS A 221 -1.04 4.42 -11.06
C CYS A 221 -1.97 5.17 -10.10
N ASN A 222 -1.49 6.23 -9.48
CA ASN A 222 -2.28 7.03 -8.55
C ASN A 222 -2.79 8.28 -9.25
N THR A 223 -4.00 8.69 -8.92
CA THR A 223 -4.63 9.86 -9.51
C THR A 223 -5.10 10.80 -8.43
N PHE A 224 -4.61 12.03 -8.45
CA PHE A 224 -5.13 13.08 -7.62
C PHE A 224 -6.42 13.64 -8.23
N VAL A 225 -7.49 13.58 -7.46
CA VAL A 225 -8.81 14.11 -7.84
C VAL A 225 -9.15 15.32 -7.00
N LYS A 226 -9.67 16.36 -7.65
CA LYS A 226 -10.21 17.56 -7.00
C LYS A 226 -11.71 17.54 -7.14
N TYR A 227 -12.41 17.89 -6.10
CA TYR A 227 -13.88 17.95 -6.07
C TYR A 227 -14.43 19.28 -5.55
N ARG A 228 -13.56 20.22 -5.24
CA ARG A 228 -13.90 21.61 -4.89
C ARG A 228 -12.89 22.56 -5.53
N GLU A 229 -13.33 23.75 -5.88
CA GLU A 229 -12.43 24.83 -6.27
C GLU A 229 -11.54 25.17 -5.06
N PRO A 230 -10.21 25.18 -5.21
CA PRO A 230 -9.34 25.62 -4.13
C PRO A 230 -9.61 27.10 -3.87
N ALA A 231 -9.93 27.44 -2.64
CA ALA A 231 -9.99 28.83 -2.21
C ALA A 231 -8.55 29.37 -2.15
N ASN A 232 -8.03 29.89 -3.26
CA ASN A 232 -6.82 30.71 -3.35
C ASN A 232 -5.53 30.14 -2.69
N THR A 233 -5.35 28.85 -2.63
CA THR A 233 -4.19 28.26 -2.01
C THR A 233 -3.26 27.65 -3.04
N MET A 234 -2.02 28.12 -3.05
CA MET A 234 -0.91 27.39 -3.65
C MET A 234 -0.55 26.25 -2.68
N ALA A 235 -1.24 25.14 -2.80
CA ALA A 235 -0.96 23.98 -1.97
C ALA A 235 0.40 23.40 -2.32
N MET A 236 1.40 23.74 -1.56
CA MET A 236 2.74 23.18 -1.67
C MET A 236 2.79 21.71 -1.27
N SER A 237 1.94 21.32 -0.32
CA SER A 237 1.92 19.96 0.28
C SER A 237 0.73 19.11 -0.13
N GLY A 238 -0.24 19.63 -0.82
CA GLY A 238 -1.51 18.94 -1.13
C GLY A 238 -2.51 18.93 0.04
N VAL A 239 -2.18 19.52 1.17
CA VAL A 239 -3.03 19.56 2.38
C VAL A 239 -4.17 20.56 2.21
N ASP A 240 -3.89 21.70 1.61
CA ASP A 240 -4.85 22.78 1.39
C ASP A 240 -5.67 22.59 0.10
N GLU A 241 -5.34 21.57 -0.69
CA GLU A 241 -6.09 21.22 -1.88
C GLU A 241 -7.29 20.35 -1.50
N PRO A 242 -8.54 20.78 -1.75
CA PRO A 242 -9.70 19.94 -1.52
C PRO A 242 -9.72 18.80 -2.54
N GLY A 243 -9.22 17.63 -2.12
CA GLY A 243 -9.11 16.47 -2.97
C GLY A 243 -8.47 15.29 -2.26
N CYS A 244 -8.35 14.20 -2.96
CA CYS A 244 -7.68 13.00 -2.44
C CYS A 244 -6.93 12.23 -3.52
N MET A 245 -6.05 11.35 -3.07
CA MET A 245 -5.33 10.46 -3.95
C MET A 245 -6.09 9.15 -4.12
N VAL A 246 -6.57 8.90 -5.31
CA VAL A 246 -7.15 7.61 -5.66
C VAL A 246 -6.01 6.64 -5.95
N THR A 247 -5.77 5.75 -5.02
CA THR A 247 -4.77 4.68 -5.12
C THR A 247 -5.41 3.34 -5.51
N ASP A 248 -6.71 3.22 -5.30
CA ASP A 248 -7.54 2.05 -5.57
C ASP A 248 -8.96 2.52 -5.94
N LEU A 249 -9.37 2.21 -7.17
CA LEU A 249 -10.71 2.53 -7.65
C LEU A 249 -11.83 1.86 -6.85
N SER A 250 -11.56 0.71 -6.25
CA SER A 250 -12.57 -0.02 -5.49
C SER A 250 -13.15 0.81 -4.35
N GLY A 251 -12.31 1.58 -3.67
CA GLY A 251 -12.76 2.50 -2.63
C GLY A 251 -13.71 3.58 -3.16
N LEU A 252 -13.35 4.20 -4.30
CA LEU A 252 -14.15 5.26 -4.91
C LEU A 252 -15.52 4.76 -5.39
N LEU A 253 -15.56 3.56 -5.96
CA LEU A 253 -16.74 3.04 -6.65
C LEU A 253 -17.71 2.28 -5.73
N SER A 254 -17.28 1.89 -4.55
CA SER A 254 -18.07 1.08 -3.63
C SER A 254 -19.17 1.85 -2.90
N PHE A 255 -19.12 3.19 -2.89
CA PHE A 255 -20.14 4.00 -2.23
C PHE A 255 -21.53 3.90 -2.90
N GLY A 256 -21.59 3.65 -4.21
CA GLY A 256 -22.83 3.56 -4.96
C GLY A 256 -23.33 4.93 -5.50
N PHE A 257 -22.53 5.98 -5.27
CA PHE A 257 -22.65 7.30 -5.93
C PHE A 257 -21.26 7.68 -6.46
N LEU A 258 -21.18 8.64 -7.36
CA LEU A 258 -19.97 8.92 -8.16
C LEU A 258 -19.54 10.39 -8.09
N GLY A 259 -18.47 10.70 -8.80
CA GLY A 259 -17.97 12.06 -9.00
C GLY A 259 -17.42 12.69 -7.73
N ALA A 260 -17.69 13.96 -7.56
CA ALA A 260 -17.20 14.78 -6.44
C ALA A 260 -17.59 14.23 -5.06
N ASP A 261 -18.80 13.74 -4.92
CA ASP A 261 -19.30 13.20 -3.66
C ASP A 261 -18.58 11.91 -3.27
N ALA A 262 -18.32 11.01 -4.23
CA ALA A 262 -17.55 9.79 -3.97
C ALA A 262 -16.09 10.13 -3.58
N ALA A 263 -15.47 11.11 -4.22
CA ALA A 263 -14.13 11.59 -3.88
C ALA A 263 -14.08 12.21 -2.49
N ALA A 264 -15.08 12.97 -2.09
CA ALA A 264 -15.18 13.55 -0.76
C ALA A 264 -15.39 12.47 0.33
N ALA A 265 -16.20 11.44 0.05
CA ALA A 265 -16.38 10.31 0.95
C ALA A 265 -15.08 9.47 1.08
N LEU A 266 -14.33 9.32 -0.02
CA LEU A 266 -13.02 8.65 -0.02
C LEU A 266 -12.00 9.42 0.83
N GLU A 267 -11.93 10.76 0.67
CA GLU A 267 -11.07 11.59 1.53
C GLU A 267 -11.44 11.44 3.01
N GLN A 268 -12.73 11.40 3.32
CA GLN A 268 -13.19 11.19 4.69
C GLN A 268 -12.70 9.84 5.26
N CYS A 269 -12.69 8.77 4.45
CA CYS A 269 -12.10 7.51 4.87
C CYS A 269 -10.61 7.68 5.23
N PHE A 270 -9.84 8.37 4.39
CA PHE A 270 -8.42 8.60 4.66
C PHE A 270 -8.20 9.43 5.92
N ARG A 271 -8.95 10.51 6.12
CA ARG A 271 -8.86 11.34 7.34
C ARG A 271 -9.18 10.55 8.61
N LEU A 272 -10.14 9.64 8.53
CA LEU A 272 -10.53 8.78 9.64
C LEU A 272 -9.62 7.56 9.84
N GLY A 273 -8.75 7.25 8.87
CA GLY A 273 -7.91 6.05 8.87
C GLY A 273 -8.71 4.77 8.66
N LEU A 274 -9.76 4.83 7.83
CA LEU A 274 -10.58 3.69 7.42
C LEU A 274 -10.14 3.15 6.06
N GLU A 275 -10.11 1.84 5.90
CA GLU A 275 -9.94 1.20 4.61
C GLU A 275 -11.17 1.50 3.73
N PRO A 276 -10.98 2.19 2.58
CA PRO A 276 -12.10 2.79 1.88
C PRO A 276 -13.09 1.81 1.28
N SER A 277 -12.61 0.69 0.72
CA SER A 277 -13.51 -0.25 0.01
C SER A 277 -14.44 -0.98 0.97
N GLY A 278 -13.94 -1.43 2.11
CA GLY A 278 -14.76 -2.04 3.15
C GLY A 278 -15.68 -1.03 3.83
N ALA A 279 -15.16 0.16 4.14
CA ALA A 279 -15.95 1.22 4.74
C ALA A 279 -17.12 1.64 3.83
N ALA A 280 -16.86 1.84 2.53
CA ALA A 280 -17.88 2.20 1.55
C ALA A 280 -18.99 1.14 1.43
N GLN A 281 -18.61 -0.15 1.37
CA GLN A 281 -19.58 -1.24 1.35
C GLN A 281 -20.47 -1.24 2.59
N LEU A 282 -19.87 -1.07 3.77
CA LEU A 282 -20.62 -1.06 5.02
C LEU A 282 -21.61 0.09 5.10
N VAL A 283 -21.17 1.32 4.82
CA VAL A 283 -22.06 2.47 4.90
C VAL A 283 -23.17 2.40 3.84
N LYS A 284 -22.88 1.84 2.66
CA LYS A 284 -23.88 1.53 1.64
C LYS A 284 -24.89 0.50 2.13
N ALA A 285 -24.43 -0.60 2.72
CA ALA A 285 -25.31 -1.62 3.31
C ALA A 285 -26.19 -1.06 4.44
N GLN A 286 -25.70 -0.05 5.16
CA GLN A 286 -26.46 0.70 6.16
C GLN A 286 -27.39 1.77 5.56
N GLY A 287 -27.52 1.82 4.25
CA GLY A 287 -28.45 2.69 3.54
C GLY A 287 -27.93 4.09 3.24
N ALA A 288 -26.61 4.32 3.24
CA ALA A 288 -26.04 5.56 2.72
C ALA A 288 -26.34 5.70 1.22
N LYS A 289 -26.89 6.85 0.81
CA LYS A 289 -27.28 7.12 -0.57
C LYS A 289 -26.63 8.35 -1.16
N ASP A 290 -26.02 9.16 -0.32
CA ASP A 290 -25.42 10.46 -0.62
C ASP A 290 -24.25 10.75 0.30
N LEU A 291 -23.49 11.80 0.01
CA LEU A 291 -22.34 12.21 0.79
C LEU A 291 -22.66 12.53 2.26
N PRO A 292 -23.73 13.28 2.60
CA PRO A 292 -24.06 13.57 4.02
C PRO A 292 -24.29 12.29 4.82
N SER A 293 -25.13 11.39 4.33
CA SER A 293 -25.43 10.13 5.03
C SER A 293 -24.21 9.19 5.12
N ALA A 294 -23.35 9.19 4.08
CA ALA A 294 -22.10 8.45 4.13
C ALA A 294 -21.13 9.03 5.17
N THR A 295 -20.96 10.34 5.22
CA THR A 295 -20.07 11.03 6.17
C THR A 295 -20.44 10.75 7.63
N GLU A 296 -21.75 10.81 7.97
CA GLU A 296 -22.24 10.47 9.29
C GLU A 296 -21.87 9.03 9.67
N LYS A 297 -22.17 8.08 8.77
CA LYS A 297 -21.93 6.66 9.00
C LYS A 297 -20.44 6.31 9.08
N LEU A 298 -19.60 6.92 8.23
CA LEU A 298 -18.14 6.78 8.28
C LEU A 298 -17.59 7.26 9.63
N SER A 299 -18.09 8.40 10.12
CA SER A 299 -17.68 8.95 11.40
C SER A 299 -18.09 8.05 12.58
N ALA A 300 -19.25 7.41 12.50
CA ALA A 300 -19.71 6.42 13.49
C ALA A 300 -18.86 5.14 13.41
N LEU A 301 -18.58 4.66 12.21
CA LEU A 301 -17.77 3.47 11.95
C LEU A 301 -16.34 3.60 12.49
N ALA A 302 -15.73 4.78 12.31
CA ALA A 302 -14.39 5.05 12.83
C ALA A 302 -14.30 5.03 14.36
N LYS A 303 -15.39 5.26 15.05
CA LYS A 303 -15.47 5.19 16.53
C LYS A 303 -15.85 3.81 17.07
N SER A 304 -16.17 2.89 16.19
CA SER A 304 -16.61 1.55 16.55
C SER A 304 -15.45 0.56 16.53
N ALA A 305 -15.29 -0.20 17.61
CA ALA A 305 -14.40 -1.36 17.67
C ALA A 305 -14.98 -2.60 16.96
N GLY A 306 -16.10 -2.46 16.26
CA GLY A 306 -16.83 -3.55 15.61
C GLY A 306 -15.99 -4.34 14.61
N GLY A 307 -16.25 -5.62 14.53
CA GLY A 307 -15.52 -6.54 13.67
C GLY A 307 -16.09 -6.60 12.25
N VAL A 308 -15.26 -7.02 11.32
CA VAL A 308 -15.64 -7.27 9.92
C VAL A 308 -16.74 -8.33 9.81
N LYS A 309 -16.80 -9.29 10.75
CA LYS A 309 -17.85 -10.33 10.81
C LYS A 309 -19.23 -9.77 11.07
N ASP A 310 -19.33 -8.74 11.92
CA ASP A 310 -20.59 -8.09 12.26
C ASP A 310 -21.19 -7.33 11.07
N ALA A 311 -20.37 -7.09 10.05
CA ALA A 311 -20.72 -6.34 8.86
C ALA A 311 -21.05 -7.22 7.64
N GLY A 312 -21.01 -8.54 7.77
CA GLY A 312 -21.23 -9.44 6.63
C GLY A 312 -20.10 -9.45 5.58
N LEU A 313 -18.96 -8.83 5.87
CA LEU A 313 -17.77 -8.84 5.03
C LEU A 313 -16.96 -10.13 5.29
N ALA A 314 -17.48 -11.27 4.83
CA ALA A 314 -16.92 -12.57 5.14
C ALA A 314 -15.48 -12.77 4.62
N HIS A 315 -15.03 -11.95 3.65
CA HIS A 315 -13.71 -12.06 3.01
C HIS A 315 -13.13 -10.68 2.72
N PHE A 316 -12.83 -9.92 3.77
CA PHE A 316 -12.26 -8.58 3.61
C PHE A 316 -10.85 -8.59 3.03
N PHE A 317 -10.09 -9.68 3.25
CA PHE A 317 -8.71 -9.79 2.85
C PHE A 317 -8.55 -9.76 1.33
N GLY A 318 -8.26 -8.58 0.78
CA GLY A 318 -7.95 -8.42 -0.64
C GLY A 318 -9.11 -8.57 -1.61
N VAL A 319 -10.35 -8.80 -1.14
CA VAL A 319 -11.49 -8.81 -2.04
C VAL A 319 -11.82 -7.38 -2.42
N SER A 320 -11.42 -7.00 -3.62
CA SER A 320 -12.01 -5.84 -4.26
C SER A 320 -13.50 -6.13 -4.45
N PRO A 321 -14.42 -5.27 -3.98
CA PRO A 321 -15.85 -5.39 -4.26
C PRO A 321 -16.16 -5.15 -5.74
N TRP A 322 -15.15 -4.96 -6.50
CA TRP A 322 -15.18 -4.66 -7.89
C TRP A 322 -15.67 -5.87 -8.68
N PRO A 323 -16.61 -5.70 -9.63
CA PRO A 323 -17.14 -6.80 -10.42
C PRO A 323 -16.17 -7.28 -11.50
N LEU A 324 -14.88 -6.99 -11.38
CA LEU A 324 -13.88 -7.77 -12.08
C LEU A 324 -14.14 -9.21 -11.72
N LYS A 325 -14.53 -10.02 -12.67
CA LYS A 325 -14.44 -11.46 -12.56
C LYS A 325 -12.98 -11.74 -12.27
N LEU A 326 -12.67 -11.81 -10.96
CA LEU A 326 -11.35 -12.25 -10.54
C LEU A 326 -11.13 -13.59 -11.20
N SER A 327 -10.06 -13.72 -11.92
CA SER A 327 -9.67 -15.03 -12.42
C SER A 327 -9.48 -15.96 -11.22
N LEU A 328 -9.67 -17.25 -11.42
CA LEU A 328 -9.48 -18.24 -10.36
C LEU A 328 -8.09 -18.08 -9.71
N GLU A 329 -7.08 -17.77 -10.52
CA GLU A 329 -5.70 -17.56 -10.08
C GLU A 329 -5.58 -16.45 -9.04
N ILE A 330 -6.18 -15.32 -9.29
CA ILE A 330 -6.16 -14.17 -8.37
C ILE A 330 -6.94 -14.49 -7.10
N GLY A 331 -8.07 -15.20 -7.22
CA GLY A 331 -8.82 -15.67 -6.07
C GLY A 331 -7.99 -16.56 -5.14
N LEU A 332 -7.17 -17.45 -5.70
CA LEU A 332 -6.25 -18.29 -4.94
C LEU A 332 -5.17 -17.47 -4.20
N VAL A 333 -4.60 -16.47 -4.86
CA VAL A 333 -3.62 -15.57 -4.24
C VAL A 333 -4.22 -14.80 -3.07
N GLN A 334 -5.45 -14.32 -3.22
CA GLN A 334 -6.18 -13.65 -2.14
C GLN A 334 -6.48 -14.59 -0.98
N ALA A 335 -6.93 -15.80 -1.27
CA ALA A 335 -7.25 -16.79 -0.24
C ALA A 335 -6.02 -17.19 0.58
N ALA A 336 -4.82 -17.13 0.01
CA ALA A 336 -3.58 -17.37 0.72
C ALA A 336 -3.28 -16.31 1.81
N GLY A 337 -3.80 -15.07 1.67
CA GLY A 337 -3.75 -14.04 2.70
C GLY A 337 -2.36 -13.57 3.13
N VAL A 338 -1.34 -13.80 2.30
CA VAL A 338 0.06 -13.44 2.61
C VAL A 338 0.32 -11.95 2.39
N PHE A 339 -0.27 -11.37 1.36
CA PHE A 339 -0.10 -9.98 0.99
C PHE A 339 -1.42 -9.22 1.13
N SER A 340 -1.38 -8.05 1.76
CA SER A 340 -2.57 -7.21 1.96
C SER A 340 -3.16 -6.68 0.66
N ASN A 341 -2.38 -6.64 -0.38
CA ASN A 341 -2.77 -6.15 -1.71
C ASN A 341 -2.39 -7.17 -2.77
N ALA A 342 -3.01 -8.35 -2.69
CA ALA A 342 -2.78 -9.46 -3.62
C ALA A 342 -3.28 -9.15 -5.04
N VAL A 343 -4.23 -8.21 -5.17
CA VAL A 343 -4.77 -7.77 -6.46
C VAL A 343 -4.29 -6.36 -6.71
N PRO A 344 -3.71 -6.09 -7.88
CA PRO A 344 -3.44 -4.71 -8.29
C PRO A 344 -4.74 -3.91 -8.22
N PRO A 345 -4.69 -2.66 -7.76
CA PRO A 345 -5.86 -1.80 -7.75
C PRO A 345 -6.43 -1.52 -9.15
N MET A 346 -5.78 -2.03 -10.18
CA MET A 346 -6.10 -1.79 -11.58
C MET A 346 -5.95 -3.05 -12.42
N PRO A 347 -6.80 -3.31 -13.43
CA PRO A 347 -6.71 -4.45 -14.34
C PRO A 347 -5.57 -4.28 -15.37
N VAL A 348 -4.37 -3.94 -14.90
CA VAL A 348 -3.22 -3.61 -15.75
C VAL A 348 -2.15 -4.67 -15.67
N VAL A 349 -2.53 -5.87 -15.33
CA VAL A 349 -1.58 -6.98 -15.41
C VAL A 349 -1.33 -7.28 -16.87
N ALA A 350 -0.08 -7.27 -17.27
CA ALA A 350 0.30 -7.86 -18.54
C ALA A 350 -0.24 -9.29 -18.59
N SER A 351 -0.67 -9.74 -19.74
CA SER A 351 -1.21 -11.10 -19.89
C SER A 351 -0.19 -12.13 -19.38
N TRP A 352 -0.65 -13.27 -18.89
CA TRP A 352 0.21 -14.37 -18.49
C TRP A 352 1.24 -14.72 -19.57
N ASP A 353 0.82 -14.62 -20.84
CA ASP A 353 1.68 -14.89 -21.99
C ASP A 353 2.84 -13.90 -22.10
N ALA A 354 2.63 -12.62 -21.75
CA ALA A 354 3.69 -11.62 -21.75
C ALA A 354 4.81 -11.92 -20.74
N PHE A 355 4.47 -12.61 -19.65
CA PHE A 355 5.44 -13.12 -18.68
C PHE A 355 5.92 -14.54 -18.98
N GLY A 356 5.44 -15.16 -20.03
CA GLY A 356 5.75 -16.55 -20.35
C GLY A 356 5.19 -17.59 -19.36
N VAL A 357 4.19 -17.20 -18.55
CA VAL A 357 3.64 -18.03 -17.48
C VAL A 357 2.58 -18.97 -18.06
N LYS A 358 2.85 -20.26 -17.95
CA LYS A 358 1.99 -21.35 -18.43
C LYS A 358 1.59 -22.25 -17.25
N GLY A 359 0.60 -23.10 -17.46
CA GLY A 359 0.18 -24.11 -16.48
C GLY A 359 -1.23 -23.87 -15.94
N SER A 360 -1.54 -24.54 -14.83
CA SER A 360 -2.82 -24.50 -14.13
C SER A 360 -3.04 -23.14 -13.43
N ALA A 361 -4.25 -22.91 -12.94
CA ALA A 361 -4.55 -21.75 -12.11
C ALA A 361 -3.67 -21.70 -10.84
N ALA A 362 -3.36 -22.85 -10.25
CA ALA A 362 -2.48 -22.94 -9.09
C ALA A 362 -1.03 -22.55 -9.42
N ASP A 363 -0.51 -22.99 -10.58
CA ASP A 363 0.85 -22.62 -11.02
C ASP A 363 0.96 -21.10 -11.26
N LYS A 364 -0.04 -20.52 -11.90
CA LYS A 364 -0.12 -19.07 -12.12
C LYS A 364 -0.22 -18.29 -10.81
N ALA A 365 -1.05 -18.76 -9.87
CA ALA A 365 -1.16 -18.16 -8.54
C ALA A 365 0.17 -18.24 -7.76
N ALA A 366 0.84 -19.39 -7.80
CA ALA A 366 2.16 -19.56 -7.17
C ALA A 366 3.21 -18.63 -7.78
N TRP A 367 3.25 -18.53 -9.11
CA TRP A 367 4.13 -17.57 -9.79
C TRP A 367 3.85 -16.13 -9.35
N TRP A 368 2.57 -15.72 -9.32
CA TRP A 368 2.17 -14.38 -8.89
C TRP A 368 2.63 -14.06 -7.47
N MET A 369 2.43 -15.00 -6.55
CA MET A 369 2.88 -14.83 -5.16
C MET A 369 4.41 -14.73 -5.08
N LYS A 370 5.15 -15.58 -5.82
CA LYS A 370 6.62 -15.49 -5.87
C LYS A 370 7.08 -14.16 -6.45
N ARG A 371 6.47 -13.71 -7.53
CA ARG A 371 6.77 -12.42 -8.16
C ARG A 371 6.52 -11.25 -7.21
N GLN A 372 5.43 -11.31 -6.45
CA GLN A 372 5.11 -10.31 -5.44
C GLN A 372 6.10 -10.37 -4.26
N ALA A 373 6.43 -11.55 -3.75
CA ALA A 373 7.44 -11.72 -2.70
C ALA A 373 8.80 -11.17 -3.13
N LEU A 374 9.21 -11.46 -4.37
CA LEU A 374 10.45 -10.94 -4.93
C LEU A 374 10.46 -9.41 -4.98
N ALA A 375 9.35 -8.80 -5.39
CA ALA A 375 9.21 -7.35 -5.38
C ALA A 375 9.39 -6.75 -3.97
N TYR A 376 8.85 -7.41 -2.95
CA TYR A 376 9.01 -7.00 -1.54
C TYR A 376 10.45 -7.15 -1.05
N ILE A 377 11.10 -8.27 -1.36
CA ILE A 377 12.52 -8.53 -1.00
C ILE A 377 13.43 -7.47 -1.63
N LEU A 378 13.18 -7.13 -2.87
CA LEU A 378 14.00 -6.17 -3.61
C LEU A 378 13.62 -4.70 -3.34
N GLY A 379 12.47 -4.42 -2.74
CA GLY A 379 12.02 -3.04 -2.52
C GLY A 379 11.41 -2.36 -3.75
N ILE A 380 10.96 -3.16 -4.72
CA ILE A 380 10.29 -2.70 -5.94
C ILE A 380 8.78 -2.74 -5.74
N CYS A 381 8.06 -1.76 -6.27
CA CYS A 381 6.59 -1.76 -6.20
C CYS A 381 6.01 -3.05 -6.83
N PRO A 382 5.18 -3.82 -6.10
CA PRO A 382 4.62 -5.07 -6.62
C PRO A 382 3.69 -4.86 -7.83
N ILE A 383 2.97 -3.73 -7.89
CA ILE A 383 2.15 -3.38 -9.06
C ILE A 383 3.04 -3.23 -10.29
N PHE A 384 4.15 -2.52 -10.16
CA PHE A 384 5.11 -2.34 -11.24
C PHE A 384 5.72 -3.68 -11.66
N ALA A 385 6.15 -4.51 -10.72
CA ALA A 385 6.71 -5.81 -10.98
C ALA A 385 5.75 -6.76 -11.73
N LEU A 386 4.44 -6.63 -11.47
CA LEU A 386 3.38 -7.41 -12.10
C LEU A 386 2.88 -6.83 -13.43
N THR A 387 3.35 -5.65 -13.82
CA THR A 387 2.96 -4.97 -15.08
C THR A 387 4.09 -4.89 -16.10
N ALA A 388 5.35 -5.03 -15.69
CA ALA A 388 6.53 -4.89 -16.53
C ALA A 388 7.23 -6.26 -16.75
N PRO A 389 6.87 -7.01 -17.80
CA PRO A 389 7.53 -8.28 -18.12
C PRO A 389 9.00 -8.12 -18.50
N GLU A 390 9.41 -6.93 -18.96
CA GLU A 390 10.80 -6.58 -19.21
C GLU A 390 11.68 -6.72 -17.95
N LEU A 391 11.09 -6.64 -16.76
CA LEU A 391 11.75 -6.83 -15.48
C LEU A 391 11.85 -8.33 -15.13
N SER A 392 12.53 -9.10 -15.97
CA SER A 392 12.69 -10.54 -15.78
C SER A 392 13.56 -10.86 -14.56
N GLU A 393 13.46 -12.10 -14.05
CA GLU A 393 14.30 -12.60 -12.95
C GLU A 393 15.78 -12.51 -13.27
N GLN A 394 16.15 -12.74 -14.53
CA GLN A 394 17.54 -12.60 -15.00
C GLN A 394 18.03 -11.16 -14.85
N LYS A 395 17.24 -10.16 -15.31
CA LYS A 395 17.60 -8.74 -15.19
C LYS A 395 17.61 -8.27 -13.74
N LEU A 396 16.71 -8.81 -12.91
CA LEU A 396 16.72 -8.52 -11.48
C LEU A 396 17.98 -9.08 -10.81
N ALA A 397 18.43 -10.29 -11.17
CA ALA A 397 19.69 -10.85 -10.67
C ALA A 397 20.90 -10.03 -11.13
N GLU A 398 20.90 -9.57 -12.38
CA GLU A 398 21.94 -8.66 -12.90
C GLU A 398 21.97 -7.33 -12.14
N LEU A 399 20.80 -6.77 -11.77
CA LEU A 399 20.75 -5.57 -10.93
C LEU A 399 21.27 -5.84 -9.51
N VAL A 400 20.97 -7.03 -8.92
CA VAL A 400 21.51 -7.43 -7.61
C VAL A 400 23.03 -7.52 -7.69
N ASN A 401 23.56 -8.22 -8.69
CA ASN A 401 25.02 -8.32 -8.90
C ASN A 401 25.66 -6.94 -9.00
N CYS A 402 25.08 -6.09 -9.83
CA CYS A 402 25.60 -4.74 -10.05
C CYS A 402 25.48 -3.87 -8.79
N SER A 403 24.40 -3.98 -8.01
CA SER A 403 24.22 -3.17 -6.79
C SER A 403 25.18 -3.55 -5.67
N LEU A 404 25.53 -4.84 -5.58
CA LEU A 404 26.38 -5.39 -4.54
C LEU A 404 27.87 -5.51 -4.96
N GLY A 405 28.19 -5.20 -6.23
CA GLY A 405 29.53 -5.39 -6.76
C GLY A 405 29.97 -6.86 -6.80
N CYS A 406 29.03 -7.80 -7.02
CA CYS A 406 29.30 -9.22 -7.18
C CYS A 406 28.94 -9.69 -8.59
N GLU A 407 29.42 -10.87 -9.02
CA GLU A 407 29.24 -11.37 -10.39
C GLU A 407 28.46 -12.70 -10.44
N ASP A 408 28.24 -13.34 -9.30
CA ASP A 408 27.84 -14.75 -9.21
C ASP A 408 26.48 -15.00 -8.55
N PHE A 409 25.65 -13.95 -8.38
CA PHE A 409 24.30 -14.13 -7.85
C PHE A 409 23.35 -14.58 -8.97
N PRO A 410 22.89 -15.84 -9.00
CA PRO A 410 22.10 -16.37 -10.10
C PRO A 410 20.61 -16.09 -9.94
N ALA A 411 19.88 -16.03 -11.05
CA ALA A 411 18.43 -15.76 -11.06
C ALA A 411 17.60 -16.80 -10.29
N ASP A 412 17.99 -18.08 -10.32
CA ASP A 412 17.29 -19.16 -9.58
C ASP A 412 17.34 -18.98 -8.06
N ARG A 413 18.34 -18.25 -7.56
CA ARG A 413 18.41 -17.89 -6.14
C ARG A 413 17.31 -16.90 -5.74
N LEU A 414 16.94 -15.99 -6.63
CA LEU A 414 15.80 -15.09 -6.41
C LEU A 414 14.49 -15.85 -6.29
N ASP A 415 14.25 -16.82 -7.20
CA ASP A 415 13.03 -17.65 -7.15
C ASP A 415 12.98 -18.49 -5.86
N LYS A 416 14.09 -19.06 -5.42
CA LYS A 416 14.20 -19.79 -4.15
C LYS A 416 13.91 -18.88 -2.95
N LEU A 417 14.50 -17.68 -2.90
CA LEU A 417 14.26 -16.72 -1.82
C LEU A 417 12.78 -16.33 -1.74
N ALA A 418 12.14 -16.07 -2.89
CA ALA A 418 10.72 -15.75 -2.94
C ALA A 418 9.86 -16.91 -2.44
N ALA A 419 10.11 -18.13 -2.92
CA ALA A 419 9.39 -19.33 -2.49
C ALA A 419 9.57 -19.61 -0.99
N ASP A 420 10.79 -19.48 -0.47
CA ASP A 420 11.08 -19.70 0.96
C ASP A 420 10.40 -18.65 1.84
N THR A 421 10.38 -17.38 1.42
CA THR A 421 9.68 -16.31 2.12
C THR A 421 8.19 -16.62 2.26
N ILE A 422 7.54 -17.05 1.17
CA ILE A 422 6.12 -17.41 1.20
C ILE A 422 5.89 -18.61 2.10
N ARG A 423 6.70 -19.68 1.98
CA ARG A 423 6.59 -20.88 2.82
C ARG A 423 6.73 -20.55 4.30
N GLN A 424 7.69 -19.70 4.66
CA GLN A 424 7.89 -19.26 6.05
C GLN A 424 6.69 -18.44 6.55
N THR A 425 6.17 -17.53 5.74
CA THR A 425 4.99 -16.72 6.08
C THR A 425 3.76 -17.61 6.32
N LEU A 426 3.52 -18.58 5.45
CA LEU A 426 2.41 -19.53 5.59
C LEU A 426 2.56 -20.43 6.84
N LYS A 427 3.78 -20.89 7.15
CA LYS A 427 4.06 -21.67 8.37
C LYS A 427 3.85 -20.85 9.64
N ALA A 428 4.13 -19.56 9.61
CA ALA A 428 3.96 -18.68 10.76
C ALA A 428 2.49 -18.33 11.07
N GLY A 429 1.54 -18.83 10.29
CA GLY A 429 0.10 -18.71 10.56
C GLY A 429 -0.74 -18.19 9.41
N GLY A 430 -0.33 -18.43 8.16
CA GLY A 430 -1.21 -18.19 6.99
C GLY A 430 -2.39 -19.17 6.95
N PRO A 431 -3.50 -18.83 6.28
CA PRO A 431 -4.57 -19.76 6.03
C PRO A 431 -4.04 -20.94 5.21
N GLN A 432 -4.40 -22.17 5.60
CA GLN A 432 -4.02 -23.37 4.88
C GLN A 432 -4.95 -23.54 3.67
N GLY A 433 -4.41 -23.56 2.46
CA GLY A 433 -5.15 -23.74 1.22
C GLY A 433 -4.37 -24.49 0.14
N GLU A 434 -5.01 -24.81 -0.97
CA GLU A 434 -4.46 -25.59 -2.10
C GLU A 434 -3.20 -25.00 -2.76
N VAL A 435 -2.91 -23.70 -2.52
CA VAL A 435 -1.70 -23.02 -3.04
C VAL A 435 -0.41 -23.61 -2.44
N HIS A 436 -0.49 -24.31 -1.31
CA HIS A 436 0.67 -24.91 -0.64
C HIS A 436 1.39 -26.00 -1.48
N ALA A 437 0.68 -26.68 -2.36
CA ALA A 437 1.24 -27.81 -3.10
C ALA A 437 2.08 -27.36 -4.32
N SER A 438 1.84 -26.14 -4.84
CA SER A 438 2.52 -25.61 -6.03
C SER A 438 3.73 -24.70 -5.70
N LEU A 439 3.95 -24.41 -4.41
CA LEU A 439 5.09 -23.67 -3.87
C LEU A 439 6.20 -24.64 -3.41
#